data_4dc00e0bb282e6d5c7610bb63947e4f2
#
_entry.id   4dc00e0bb282e6d5c7610bb63947e4f2
#
_cell.length_a   1.000
_cell.length_b   1.000
_cell.length_c   1.000
_cell.angle_alpha   90.00
_cell.angle_beta   90.00
_cell.angle_gamma   90.00
#
_symmetry.space_group_name_H-M   'P 1'
#
loop_
_entity.id
_entity.type
_entity.pdbx_description
1 polymer ?
#
loop_
_entity_poly.entity_id
_entity_poly.type
_entity_poly.pdbx_seq_one_letter_code
_entity_poly.pdbx_strand_id
1 'polypeptide(L)'
;MDFEQIKAAAQGYRTDMCRFLREMISHPSESCEEKEVVMCIKAEMEKLGFDKVEVDGLGNIIGWMGEGEKIIAIDSHIDTVGVGNRDNWTCDPYQGWEDDAVIYGRGSSDQEGGMAAAVYGARIMKDLNLIPSGFRIMVVGSVQEEDCDGMCWQYLVNRFFPDRGIRTEQVEFVISTEPTDGGIYRGHRGRMEIRVDVKGISCHGSAPERGDNAIYKMADILRDVRALNENGAGEAEEIKGLIKMLDPRYNPDHWEDARFLGRGTCTVSQIFYTSPSRCAVADSCAISIDRRMTAGETWDSCLQEIRDLPSVKKYGEDVKVSMYMYDRPSWTGEVYETECYFPTWINRESAAHVQALIDAHKALFGLERMGHADPDPGRDAMHLRMGRPLTDKWTFSTNGVAIQGRYGIPCVGFGPGAESQAHAPNEITWKDDLVRCAALYAAVPALYHAENKTDDATQFRAALTGSDMK
;
A
#
# COMPACT_ATOMS: atom_id res chain seq x y z
N MET A 1 -27.68 -17.06 -6.62
CA MET A 1 -26.97 -16.82 -5.33
C MET A 1 -27.94 -16.17 -4.36
N ASP A 2 -27.97 -16.62 -3.13
CA ASP A 2 -28.84 -16.06 -2.08
C ASP A 2 -28.02 -15.10 -1.20
N PHE A 3 -28.19 -13.80 -1.42
CA PHE A 3 -27.44 -12.76 -0.70
C PHE A 3 -27.86 -12.63 0.77
N GLU A 4 -29.12 -12.94 1.10
CA GLU A 4 -29.57 -12.95 2.50
C GLU A 4 -28.91 -14.08 3.28
N GLN A 5 -28.71 -15.24 2.64
CA GLN A 5 -27.98 -16.35 3.25
C GLN A 5 -26.50 -15.98 3.48
N ILE A 6 -25.86 -15.24 2.55
CA ILE A 6 -24.48 -14.77 2.72
C ILE A 6 -24.38 -13.79 3.90
N LYS A 7 -25.30 -12.81 3.99
CA LYS A 7 -25.34 -11.87 5.12
C LYS A 7 -25.54 -12.60 6.45
N ALA A 8 -26.47 -13.55 6.48
CA ALA A 8 -26.73 -14.33 7.68
C ALA A 8 -25.53 -15.17 8.12
N ALA A 9 -24.80 -15.78 7.17
CA ALA A 9 -23.57 -16.52 7.45
C ALA A 9 -22.47 -15.60 7.99
N ALA A 10 -22.25 -14.44 7.36
CA ALA A 10 -21.27 -13.46 7.84
C ALA A 10 -21.62 -12.94 9.24
N GLN A 11 -22.88 -12.65 9.49
CA GLN A 11 -23.34 -12.26 10.83
C GLN A 11 -23.16 -13.37 11.85
N GLY A 12 -23.32 -14.63 11.45
CA GLY A 12 -23.08 -15.80 12.29
C GLY A 12 -21.63 -15.92 12.76
N TYR A 13 -20.67 -15.49 11.92
CA TYR A 13 -19.25 -15.49 12.24
C TYR A 13 -18.74 -14.20 12.94
N ARG A 14 -19.61 -13.22 13.20
CA ARG A 14 -19.20 -11.92 13.80
C ARG A 14 -18.36 -12.08 15.06
N THR A 15 -18.79 -12.91 16.00
CA THR A 15 -18.08 -13.14 17.27
C THR A 15 -16.72 -13.80 17.06
N ASP A 16 -16.64 -14.76 16.14
CA ASP A 16 -15.38 -15.45 15.84
C ASP A 16 -14.39 -14.52 15.13
N MET A 17 -14.84 -13.69 14.17
CA MET A 17 -14.00 -12.67 13.53
C MET A 17 -13.46 -11.67 14.54
N CYS A 18 -14.31 -11.17 15.45
CA CYS A 18 -13.89 -10.24 16.49
C CYS A 18 -12.85 -10.87 17.45
N ARG A 19 -13.09 -12.11 17.88
CA ARG A 19 -12.14 -12.87 18.70
C ARG A 19 -10.80 -13.03 17.99
N PHE A 20 -10.81 -13.43 16.72
CA PHE A 20 -9.62 -13.68 15.93
C PHE A 20 -8.82 -12.38 15.70
N LEU A 21 -9.48 -11.26 15.40
CA LEU A 21 -8.82 -9.98 15.29
C LEU A 21 -8.14 -9.56 16.60
N ARG A 22 -8.84 -9.71 17.73
CA ARG A 22 -8.25 -9.41 19.05
C ARG A 22 -7.04 -10.29 19.37
N GLU A 23 -7.07 -11.55 18.95
CA GLU A 23 -5.95 -12.48 19.11
C GLU A 23 -4.76 -12.03 18.28
N MET A 24 -4.95 -11.63 17.01
CA MET A 24 -3.88 -11.07 16.17
C MET A 24 -3.28 -9.80 16.79
N ILE A 25 -4.10 -8.82 17.19
CA ILE A 25 -3.64 -7.58 17.86
C ILE A 25 -2.77 -7.87 19.10
N SER A 26 -3.01 -8.98 19.78
CA SER A 26 -2.24 -9.35 20.98
C SER A 26 -0.81 -9.82 20.68
N HIS A 27 -0.49 -10.03 19.43
CA HIS A 27 0.84 -10.40 18.92
C HIS A 27 1.49 -9.22 18.20
N PRO A 28 2.29 -8.37 18.88
CA PRO A 28 3.00 -7.27 18.22
C PRO A 28 3.74 -7.77 16.98
N SER A 29 3.52 -7.13 15.86
CA SER A 29 3.97 -7.59 14.55
C SER A 29 4.56 -6.46 13.71
N GLU A 30 5.48 -5.66 14.27
CA GLU A 30 6.22 -4.69 13.46
C GLU A 30 6.95 -5.42 12.32
N SER A 31 7.14 -4.74 11.20
CA SER A 31 7.80 -5.32 10.01
C SER A 31 9.11 -6.03 10.40
N CYS A 32 9.31 -7.24 9.92
CA CYS A 32 10.37 -8.20 10.26
C CYS A 32 10.18 -8.96 11.60
N GLU A 33 9.08 -8.76 12.33
CA GLU A 33 8.79 -9.41 13.62
C GLU A 33 7.45 -10.18 13.62
N GLU A 34 6.90 -10.51 12.47
CA GLU A 34 5.52 -11.00 12.26
C GLU A 34 5.29 -12.46 12.64
N LYS A 35 6.31 -13.19 13.11
CA LYS A 35 6.25 -14.64 13.34
C LYS A 35 5.03 -15.08 14.15
N GLU A 36 4.76 -14.44 15.27
CA GLU A 36 3.72 -14.90 16.20
C GLU A 36 2.31 -14.68 15.59
N VAL A 37 2.08 -13.54 14.92
CA VAL A 37 0.81 -13.28 14.23
C VAL A 37 0.63 -14.23 13.03
N VAL A 38 1.68 -14.55 12.28
CA VAL A 38 1.66 -15.57 11.20
C VAL A 38 1.21 -16.92 11.75
N MET A 39 1.73 -17.34 12.90
CA MET A 39 1.37 -18.61 13.51
C MET A 39 -0.06 -18.60 14.06
N CYS A 40 -0.54 -17.47 14.58
CA CYS A 40 -1.92 -17.26 14.99
C CYS A 40 -2.87 -17.44 13.78
N ILE A 41 -2.58 -16.76 12.67
CA ILE A 41 -3.36 -16.84 11.44
C ILE A 41 -3.37 -18.27 10.86
N LYS A 42 -2.21 -18.91 10.85
CA LYS A 42 -2.08 -20.31 10.42
C LYS A 42 -3.03 -21.23 11.20
N ALA A 43 -3.01 -21.12 12.51
CA ALA A 43 -3.86 -21.94 13.38
C ALA A 43 -5.36 -21.71 13.11
N GLU A 44 -5.77 -20.47 12.91
CA GLU A 44 -7.18 -20.15 12.60
C GLU A 44 -7.60 -20.67 11.21
N MET A 45 -6.75 -20.51 10.17
CA MET A 45 -7.01 -21.07 8.85
C MET A 45 -7.14 -22.60 8.88
N GLU A 46 -6.25 -23.29 9.60
CA GLU A 46 -6.31 -24.76 9.77
C GLU A 46 -7.59 -25.19 10.50
N LYS A 47 -7.95 -24.50 11.57
CA LYS A 47 -9.21 -24.72 12.33
C LYS A 47 -10.45 -24.54 11.44
N LEU A 48 -10.44 -23.54 10.56
CA LEU A 48 -11.54 -23.26 9.63
C LEU A 48 -11.55 -24.18 8.41
N GLY A 49 -10.58 -25.10 8.31
CA GLY A 49 -10.55 -26.15 7.29
C GLY A 49 -10.17 -25.62 5.91
N PHE A 50 -9.22 -24.72 5.82
CA PHE A 50 -8.56 -24.40 4.55
C PHE A 50 -7.96 -25.67 3.96
N ASP A 51 -8.02 -25.83 2.65
CA ASP A 51 -7.58 -27.07 1.99
C ASP A 51 -6.06 -27.22 2.05
N LYS A 52 -5.34 -26.08 2.08
CA LYS A 52 -3.89 -26.03 2.32
C LYS A 52 -3.54 -24.71 3.01
N VAL A 53 -2.63 -24.75 3.97
CA VAL A 53 -2.06 -23.58 4.64
C VAL A 53 -0.55 -23.71 4.64
N GLU A 54 0.17 -22.72 4.14
CA GLU A 54 1.62 -22.75 4.04
C GLU A 54 2.23 -21.37 4.32
N VAL A 55 3.46 -21.37 4.80
CA VAL A 55 4.28 -20.17 4.96
C VAL A 55 5.38 -20.24 3.91
N ASP A 56 5.59 -19.15 3.19
CA ASP A 56 6.65 -19.08 2.18
C ASP A 56 8.02 -18.73 2.80
N GLY A 57 9.05 -18.65 1.96
CA GLY A 57 10.42 -18.36 2.43
C GLY A 57 10.59 -16.96 3.01
N LEU A 58 9.81 -15.96 2.56
CA LEU A 58 9.83 -14.62 3.12
C LEU A 58 9.07 -14.56 4.46
N GLY A 59 8.07 -15.43 4.64
CA GLY A 59 7.27 -15.47 5.86
C GLY A 59 5.82 -15.10 5.66
N ASN A 60 5.37 -14.89 4.41
CA ASN A 60 3.94 -14.72 4.11
C ASN A 60 3.17 -15.98 4.46
N ILE A 61 1.97 -15.82 5.03
CA ILE A 61 1.04 -16.93 5.26
C ILE A 61 0.06 -17.01 4.09
N ILE A 62 -0.10 -18.19 3.50
CA ILE A 62 -0.95 -18.42 2.34
C ILE A 62 -1.95 -19.54 2.65
N GLY A 63 -3.22 -19.24 2.61
CA GLY A 63 -4.32 -20.19 2.74
C GLY A 63 -5.04 -20.40 1.40
N TRP A 64 -5.35 -21.66 1.09
CA TRP A 64 -6.01 -22.07 -0.15
C TRP A 64 -7.37 -22.71 0.12
N MET A 65 -8.36 -22.36 -0.70
CA MET A 65 -9.67 -23.04 -0.77
C MET A 65 -10.08 -23.27 -2.23
N GLY A 66 -10.52 -24.50 -2.55
CA GLY A 66 -10.87 -24.93 -3.90
C GLY A 66 -9.67 -25.47 -4.68
N GLU A 67 -9.94 -26.05 -5.86
CA GLU A 67 -8.97 -26.82 -6.65
C GLU A 67 -8.76 -26.28 -8.09
N GLY A 68 -9.38 -25.15 -8.44
CA GLY A 68 -9.33 -24.60 -9.79
C GLY A 68 -7.95 -24.05 -10.18
N GLU A 69 -7.74 -23.91 -11.49
CA GLU A 69 -6.52 -23.30 -12.03
C GLU A 69 -6.54 -21.77 -11.91
N LYS A 70 -7.73 -21.13 -11.97
CA LYS A 70 -7.91 -19.69 -11.85
C LYS A 70 -7.90 -19.29 -10.38
N ILE A 71 -7.15 -18.26 -10.06
CA ILE A 71 -6.95 -17.78 -8.68
C ILE A 71 -7.63 -16.43 -8.51
N ILE A 72 -8.47 -16.31 -7.50
CA ILE A 72 -8.87 -15.01 -6.94
C ILE A 72 -8.16 -14.91 -5.59
N ALA A 73 -7.35 -13.86 -5.42
CA ALA A 73 -6.60 -13.64 -4.20
C ALA A 73 -7.26 -12.56 -3.34
N ILE A 74 -7.11 -12.70 -2.03
CA ILE A 74 -7.45 -11.67 -1.04
C ILE A 74 -6.17 -11.43 -0.24
N ASP A 75 -5.67 -10.22 -0.29
CA ASP A 75 -4.41 -9.82 0.33
C ASP A 75 -4.65 -8.89 1.51
N SER A 76 -4.04 -9.23 2.63
CA SER A 76 -4.02 -8.42 3.85
C SER A 76 -2.59 -8.42 4.38
N HIS A 77 -1.96 -7.26 4.53
CA HIS A 77 -0.71 -7.26 5.28
C HIS A 77 -0.99 -7.47 6.78
N ILE A 78 -0.04 -8.06 7.45
CA ILE A 78 -0.17 -8.49 8.85
C ILE A 78 0.92 -7.90 9.73
N ASP A 79 1.86 -7.19 9.13
CA ASP A 79 2.75 -6.32 9.86
C ASP A 79 2.05 -5.00 10.18
N THR A 80 2.51 -4.33 11.21
CA THR A 80 1.99 -3.06 11.67
C THR A 80 3.13 -2.08 11.93
N VAL A 81 2.86 -0.78 11.85
CA VAL A 81 3.80 0.20 12.37
C VAL A 81 3.86 0.14 13.90
N GLY A 82 4.97 0.58 14.47
CA GLY A 82 5.14 0.72 15.92
C GLY A 82 4.10 1.66 16.53
N VAL A 83 3.88 1.50 17.83
CA VAL A 83 2.88 2.31 18.57
C VAL A 83 3.29 3.76 18.82
N GLY A 84 4.55 4.10 18.55
CA GLY A 84 5.07 5.44 18.80
C GLY A 84 5.07 5.81 20.29
N ASN A 85 4.66 7.05 20.62
CA ASN A 85 4.58 7.47 22.03
C ASN A 85 3.36 6.84 22.72
N ARG A 86 3.63 5.96 23.69
CA ARG A 86 2.61 5.25 24.51
C ARG A 86 1.67 6.21 25.25
N ASP A 87 2.12 7.40 25.61
CA ASP A 87 1.30 8.39 26.32
C ASP A 87 0.14 8.93 25.47
N ASN A 88 0.19 8.73 24.16
CA ASN A 88 -0.89 9.09 23.24
C ASN A 88 -2.01 8.03 23.20
N TRP A 89 -1.80 6.86 23.81
CA TRP A 89 -2.77 5.78 23.85
C TRP A 89 -3.53 5.76 25.16
N THR A 90 -4.85 5.66 25.10
CA THR A 90 -5.71 5.65 26.28
C THR A 90 -5.71 4.31 27.01
N CYS A 91 -5.27 3.24 26.33
CA CYS A 91 -5.07 1.91 26.91
C CYS A 91 -3.94 1.17 26.19
N ASP A 92 -3.65 -0.06 26.58
CA ASP A 92 -2.61 -0.87 25.96
C ASP A 92 -3.00 -1.18 24.50
N PRO A 93 -2.20 -0.75 23.49
CA PRO A 93 -2.50 -0.94 22.08
C PRO A 93 -2.50 -2.40 21.64
N TYR A 94 -1.88 -3.31 22.37
CA TYR A 94 -1.78 -4.73 22.03
C TYR A 94 -2.71 -5.64 22.85
N GLN A 95 -3.34 -5.14 23.93
CA GLN A 95 -4.35 -5.93 24.63
C GLN A 95 -5.68 -6.00 23.90
N GLY A 96 -5.96 -5.01 23.05
CA GLY A 96 -7.15 -4.95 22.24
C GLY A 96 -8.44 -5.07 23.05
N TRP A 97 -9.04 -3.98 23.49
CA TRP A 97 -10.37 -4.02 24.06
C TRP A 97 -11.45 -3.90 22.98
N GLU A 98 -12.68 -4.18 23.32
CA GLU A 98 -13.83 -4.03 22.46
C GLU A 98 -15.06 -3.58 23.23
N ASP A 99 -15.96 -2.91 22.55
CA ASP A 99 -17.33 -2.67 22.99
C ASP A 99 -18.33 -3.31 22.01
N ASP A 100 -19.58 -2.88 22.02
CA ASP A 100 -20.61 -3.43 21.13
C ASP A 100 -20.36 -3.09 19.64
N ALA A 101 -19.64 -1.99 19.35
CA ALA A 101 -19.47 -1.42 18.02
C ALA A 101 -18.06 -1.60 17.44
N VAL A 102 -17.03 -1.45 18.27
CA VAL A 102 -15.64 -1.37 17.80
C VAL A 102 -14.71 -2.36 18.48
N ILE A 103 -13.59 -2.63 17.81
CA ILE A 103 -12.40 -3.29 18.33
C ILE A 103 -11.27 -2.27 18.30
N TYR A 104 -10.53 -2.18 19.39
CA TYR A 104 -9.47 -1.23 19.60
C TYR A 104 -8.12 -1.95 19.67
N GLY A 105 -7.11 -1.37 19.06
CA GLY A 105 -5.72 -1.81 19.13
C GLY A 105 -4.95 -1.52 17.86
N ARG A 106 -3.62 -1.57 17.92
CA ARG A 106 -2.75 -1.44 16.76
C ARG A 106 -3.00 -2.61 15.80
N GLY A 107 -3.15 -2.32 14.49
CA GLY A 107 -3.49 -3.30 13.47
C GLY A 107 -4.99 -3.54 13.29
N SER A 108 -5.86 -2.96 14.16
CA SER A 108 -7.30 -3.21 14.07
C SER A 108 -7.91 -2.74 12.75
N SER A 109 -7.46 -1.61 12.21
CA SER A 109 -7.89 -1.03 10.93
C SER A 109 -6.84 -1.26 9.84
N ASP A 110 -5.56 -1.17 10.20
CA ASP A 110 -4.43 -1.25 9.29
C ASP A 110 -3.48 -2.38 9.71
N GLN A 111 -3.67 -3.64 9.11
CA GLN A 111 -4.93 -4.07 8.50
C GLN A 111 -5.28 -5.53 8.87
N GLU A 112 -4.99 -5.93 10.10
CA GLU A 112 -5.38 -7.25 10.62
C GLU A 112 -6.90 -7.47 10.59
N GLY A 113 -7.68 -6.36 10.68
CA GLY A 113 -9.14 -6.41 10.46
C GLY A 113 -9.51 -6.95 9.08
N GLY A 114 -8.76 -6.56 8.06
CA GLY A 114 -8.87 -7.10 6.70
C GLY A 114 -8.60 -8.60 6.65
N MET A 115 -7.55 -9.06 7.35
CA MET A 115 -7.19 -10.47 7.45
C MET A 115 -8.30 -11.29 8.13
N ALA A 116 -8.87 -10.78 9.21
CA ALA A 116 -9.99 -11.45 9.88
C ALA A 116 -11.18 -11.62 8.93
N ALA A 117 -11.57 -10.56 8.21
CA ALA A 117 -12.66 -10.61 7.24
C ALA A 117 -12.35 -11.54 6.06
N ALA A 118 -11.10 -11.57 5.56
CA ALA A 118 -10.67 -12.42 4.44
C ALA A 118 -10.74 -13.91 4.77
N VAL A 119 -10.21 -14.31 5.92
CA VAL A 119 -10.22 -15.70 6.39
C VAL A 119 -11.66 -16.22 6.54
N TYR A 120 -12.53 -15.44 7.15
CA TYR A 120 -13.93 -15.83 7.33
C TYR A 120 -14.76 -15.67 6.06
N GLY A 121 -14.45 -14.72 5.18
CA GLY A 121 -15.03 -14.62 3.85
C GLY A 121 -14.79 -15.88 3.02
N ALA A 122 -13.55 -16.38 3.02
CA ALA A 122 -13.21 -17.65 2.38
C ALA A 122 -13.94 -18.86 3.02
N ARG A 123 -14.08 -18.88 4.35
CA ARG A 123 -14.88 -19.90 5.04
C ARG A 123 -16.34 -19.87 4.62
N ILE A 124 -16.96 -18.70 4.53
CA ILE A 124 -18.35 -18.54 4.06
C ILE A 124 -18.49 -19.07 2.62
N MET A 125 -17.51 -18.78 1.74
CA MET A 125 -17.51 -19.34 0.38
C MET A 125 -17.58 -20.87 0.38
N LYS A 126 -16.82 -21.51 1.27
CA LYS A 126 -16.81 -22.98 1.42
C LYS A 126 -18.14 -23.50 1.96
N ASP A 127 -18.66 -22.90 3.03
CA ASP A 127 -19.91 -23.30 3.66
C ASP A 127 -21.11 -23.23 2.71
N LEU A 128 -21.14 -22.21 1.88
CA LEU A 128 -22.24 -21.94 0.95
C LEU A 128 -21.97 -22.42 -0.49
N ASN A 129 -20.82 -23.09 -0.70
CA ASN A 129 -20.41 -23.59 -2.02
C ASN A 129 -20.39 -22.47 -3.10
N LEU A 130 -19.79 -21.34 -2.78
CA LEU A 130 -19.76 -20.14 -3.65
C LEU A 130 -18.51 -20.05 -4.53
N ILE A 131 -17.51 -20.93 -4.35
CA ILE A 131 -16.32 -20.94 -5.20
C ILE A 131 -16.71 -21.52 -6.55
N PRO A 132 -16.59 -20.75 -7.65
CA PRO A 132 -16.99 -21.24 -8.97
C PRO A 132 -16.10 -22.39 -9.44
N SER A 133 -16.66 -23.29 -10.23
CA SER A 133 -15.87 -24.38 -10.85
C SER A 133 -14.71 -23.81 -11.66
N GLY A 134 -13.54 -24.41 -11.50
CA GLY A 134 -12.29 -23.94 -12.15
C GLY A 134 -11.56 -22.82 -11.40
N PHE A 135 -12.10 -22.35 -10.28
CA PHE A 135 -11.46 -21.35 -9.44
C PHE A 135 -10.98 -21.93 -8.11
N ARG A 136 -9.99 -21.30 -7.53
CA ARG A 136 -9.58 -21.43 -6.14
C ARG A 136 -9.33 -20.06 -5.54
N ILE A 137 -9.49 -19.95 -4.24
CA ILE A 137 -9.28 -18.75 -3.47
C ILE A 137 -7.92 -18.84 -2.79
N MET A 138 -7.14 -17.76 -2.86
CA MET A 138 -5.88 -17.59 -2.16
C MET A 138 -6.02 -16.45 -1.16
N VAL A 139 -5.94 -16.74 0.14
CA VAL A 139 -5.89 -15.72 1.18
C VAL A 139 -4.43 -15.57 1.58
N VAL A 140 -3.92 -14.35 1.50
CA VAL A 140 -2.52 -14.00 1.79
C VAL A 140 -2.49 -13.10 3.00
N GLY A 141 -1.72 -13.50 4.02
CA GLY A 141 -1.23 -12.59 5.05
C GLY A 141 0.19 -12.19 4.69
N SER A 142 0.35 -11.02 4.14
CA SER A 142 1.62 -10.52 3.62
C SER A 142 2.43 -9.81 4.70
N VAL A 143 3.76 -9.96 4.65
CA VAL A 143 4.70 -9.40 5.63
C VAL A 143 5.48 -8.23 5.06
N GLN A 144 6.02 -7.37 5.92
CA GLN A 144 6.90 -6.24 5.58
C GLN A 144 6.28 -5.24 4.59
N GLU A 145 4.97 -5.08 4.57
CA GLU A 145 4.29 -4.10 3.73
C GLU A 145 4.64 -2.69 4.19
N GLU A 146 4.57 -2.41 5.47
CA GLU A 146 4.77 -1.10 6.09
C GLU A 146 6.20 -0.54 5.89
N ASP A 147 7.17 -1.43 5.80
CA ASP A 147 8.55 -1.06 5.47
C ASP A 147 8.77 -0.91 3.96
N CYS A 148 8.14 -1.78 3.15
CA CYS A 148 8.39 -1.84 1.71
C CYS A 148 7.20 -2.39 0.92
N ASP A 149 6.30 -1.48 0.55
CA ASP A 149 5.04 -1.79 -0.13
C ASP A 149 5.24 -2.78 -1.29
N GLY A 150 4.50 -3.87 -1.28
CA GLY A 150 4.49 -4.85 -2.36
C GLY A 150 5.74 -5.72 -2.51
N MET A 151 6.75 -5.60 -1.64
CA MET A 151 7.92 -6.51 -1.68
C MET A 151 7.48 -7.97 -1.47
N CYS A 152 6.55 -8.20 -0.56
CA CYS A 152 5.93 -9.51 -0.33
C CYS A 152 5.34 -10.11 -1.60
N TRP A 153 4.64 -9.33 -2.41
CA TRP A 153 4.09 -9.77 -3.70
C TRP A 153 5.16 -9.96 -4.78
N GLN A 154 6.24 -9.18 -4.76
CA GLN A 154 7.39 -9.46 -5.63
C GLN A 154 7.99 -10.83 -5.30
N TYR A 155 8.11 -11.18 -4.02
CA TYR A 155 8.55 -12.50 -3.59
C TYR A 155 7.58 -13.60 -4.03
N LEU A 156 6.27 -13.40 -3.83
CA LEU A 156 5.24 -14.34 -4.28
C LEU A 156 5.35 -14.63 -5.78
N VAL A 157 5.41 -13.58 -6.60
CA VAL A 157 5.45 -13.72 -8.07
C VAL A 157 6.78 -14.30 -8.56
N ASN A 158 7.90 -13.88 -7.98
CA ASN A 158 9.23 -14.24 -8.49
C ASN A 158 9.82 -15.53 -7.88
N ARG A 159 9.29 -16.00 -6.73
CA ARG A 159 9.79 -17.16 -6.01
C ARG A 159 8.68 -18.19 -5.75
N PHE A 160 7.68 -17.81 -4.98
CA PHE A 160 6.65 -18.73 -4.51
C PHE A 160 5.82 -19.35 -5.65
N PHE A 161 5.35 -18.56 -6.60
CA PHE A 161 4.54 -19.04 -7.73
C PHE A 161 5.32 -19.98 -8.64
N PRO A 162 6.55 -19.64 -9.10
CA PRO A 162 7.35 -20.55 -9.92
C PRO A 162 7.62 -21.90 -9.26
N ASP A 163 7.94 -21.92 -7.96
CA ASP A 163 8.19 -23.15 -7.19
C ASP A 163 6.98 -24.09 -7.15
N ARG A 164 5.79 -23.57 -7.42
CA ARG A 164 4.50 -24.31 -7.42
C ARG A 164 3.89 -24.48 -8.80
N GLY A 165 4.60 -24.04 -9.84
CA GLY A 165 4.11 -24.07 -11.22
C GLY A 165 2.90 -23.14 -11.45
N ILE A 166 2.74 -22.13 -10.62
CA ILE A 166 1.70 -21.11 -10.77
C ILE A 166 2.24 -20.02 -11.71
N ARG A 167 1.47 -19.68 -12.73
CA ARG A 167 1.77 -18.56 -13.61
C ARG A 167 0.96 -17.33 -13.18
N THR A 168 1.54 -16.17 -13.34
CA THR A 168 0.91 -14.88 -12.98
C THR A 168 -0.45 -14.69 -13.64
N GLU A 169 -0.62 -15.18 -14.88
CA GLU A 169 -1.87 -15.08 -15.64
C GLU A 169 -3.01 -15.94 -15.06
N GLN A 170 -2.72 -16.86 -14.15
CA GLN A 170 -3.74 -17.64 -13.45
C GLN A 170 -4.38 -16.83 -12.31
N VAL A 171 -3.74 -15.75 -11.86
CA VAL A 171 -4.31 -14.81 -10.88
C VAL A 171 -5.24 -13.86 -11.62
N GLU A 172 -6.54 -14.10 -11.52
CA GLU A 172 -7.57 -13.32 -12.20
C GLU A 172 -7.61 -11.88 -11.69
N PHE A 173 -7.59 -11.72 -10.36
CA PHE A 173 -7.44 -10.44 -9.67
C PHE A 173 -7.17 -10.66 -8.18
N VAL A 174 -6.78 -9.57 -7.52
CA VAL A 174 -6.53 -9.50 -6.08
C VAL A 174 -7.46 -8.46 -5.44
N ILE A 175 -8.08 -8.82 -4.32
CA ILE A 175 -8.75 -7.86 -3.44
C ILE A 175 -7.74 -7.47 -2.36
N SER A 176 -7.34 -6.21 -2.31
CA SER A 176 -6.59 -5.63 -1.20
C SER A 176 -7.57 -5.23 -0.09
N THR A 177 -7.28 -5.64 1.13
CA THR A 177 -8.18 -5.40 2.27
C THR A 177 -7.80 -4.20 3.12
N GLU A 178 -6.93 -3.35 2.60
CA GLU A 178 -6.62 -2.04 3.18
C GLU A 178 -7.89 -1.25 3.53
N PRO A 179 -7.87 -0.42 4.59
CA PRO A 179 -9.04 0.33 4.98
C PRO A 179 -9.53 1.24 3.84
N THR A 180 -10.81 1.14 3.51
CA THR A 180 -11.40 1.86 2.39
C THR A 180 -12.54 2.79 2.78
N ASP A 181 -12.76 3.04 4.05
CA ASP A 181 -13.87 3.89 4.51
C ASP A 181 -15.23 3.47 3.93
N GLY A 182 -15.44 2.17 3.72
CA GLY A 182 -16.67 1.61 3.15
C GLY A 182 -16.84 1.80 1.63
N GLY A 183 -15.78 2.23 0.92
CA GLY A 183 -15.77 2.39 -0.54
C GLY A 183 -15.04 1.26 -1.26
N ILE A 184 -15.22 1.18 -2.58
CA ILE A 184 -14.47 0.29 -3.47
C ILE A 184 -13.33 1.11 -4.10
N TYR A 185 -12.10 0.78 -3.75
CA TYR A 185 -10.94 1.55 -4.17
C TYR A 185 -10.27 0.92 -5.38
N ARG A 186 -10.01 1.74 -6.39
CA ARG A 186 -9.55 1.28 -7.70
C ARG A 186 -8.17 1.78 -8.11
N GLY A 187 -7.38 2.29 -7.16
CA GLY A 187 -6.02 2.75 -7.41
C GLY A 187 -5.50 3.73 -6.38
N HIS A 188 -4.21 4.06 -6.52
CA HIS A 188 -3.56 5.13 -5.78
C HIS A 188 -2.29 5.61 -6.50
N ARG A 189 -1.74 6.74 -6.04
CA ARG A 189 -0.46 7.27 -6.50
C ARG A 189 0.68 6.35 -6.10
N GLY A 190 1.67 6.25 -6.96
CA GLY A 190 2.92 5.57 -6.64
C GLY A 190 3.80 6.38 -5.69
N ARG A 191 4.88 5.76 -5.22
CA ARG A 191 5.88 6.33 -4.33
C ARG A 191 7.29 5.93 -4.77
N MET A 192 8.26 6.81 -4.59
CA MET A 192 9.68 6.51 -4.71
C MET A 192 10.43 7.15 -3.54
N GLU A 193 11.46 6.49 -3.09
CA GLU A 193 12.40 7.04 -2.10
C GLU A 193 13.72 7.35 -2.78
N ILE A 194 13.97 8.65 -2.99
CA ILE A 194 15.14 9.14 -3.74
C ILE A 194 16.17 9.69 -2.75
N ARG A 195 17.42 9.35 -2.98
CA ARG A 195 18.55 9.90 -2.24
C ARG A 195 19.35 10.85 -3.12
N VAL A 196 19.65 12.02 -2.59
CA VAL A 196 20.57 12.99 -3.21
C VAL A 196 21.76 13.19 -2.30
N ASP A 197 22.93 12.76 -2.75
CA ASP A 197 24.21 12.94 -2.04
C ASP A 197 25.01 14.07 -2.67
N VAL A 198 25.59 14.92 -1.83
CA VAL A 198 26.43 16.05 -2.24
C VAL A 198 27.80 15.94 -1.60
N LYS A 199 28.85 16.05 -2.41
CA LYS A 199 30.23 16.09 -1.96
C LYS A 199 30.69 17.52 -1.69
N GLY A 200 31.49 17.64 -0.66
CA GLY A 200 32.26 18.85 -0.35
C GLY A 200 33.72 18.55 -0.07
N ILE A 201 34.44 19.56 0.33
CA ILE A 201 35.85 19.48 0.75
C ILE A 201 35.97 20.19 2.09
N SER A 202 36.41 19.46 3.11
CA SER A 202 36.54 20.01 4.46
C SER A 202 37.78 20.89 4.57
N CYS A 203 37.66 21.94 5.38
CA CYS A 203 38.78 22.80 5.81
C CYS A 203 38.42 23.43 7.16
N HIS A 204 39.37 24.17 7.75
CA HIS A 204 39.11 24.92 8.98
C HIS A 204 38.08 26.03 8.74
N GLY A 205 37.05 26.13 9.57
CA GLY A 205 35.95 27.09 9.40
C GLY A 205 36.37 28.58 9.45
N SER A 206 37.60 28.91 9.91
CA SER A 206 38.16 30.27 9.87
C SER A 206 38.72 30.66 8.50
N ALA A 207 38.85 29.68 7.59
CA ALA A 207 39.34 29.90 6.21
C ALA A 207 38.48 29.10 5.22
N PRO A 208 37.15 29.38 5.16
CA PRO A 208 36.21 28.59 4.39
C PRO A 208 36.46 28.55 2.89
N GLU A 209 37.18 29.54 2.37
CA GLU A 209 37.63 29.65 0.97
C GLU A 209 38.59 28.53 0.53
N ARG A 210 39.14 27.76 1.49
CA ARG A 210 40.01 26.60 1.23
C ARG A 210 39.26 25.28 1.07
N GLY A 211 38.01 25.31 1.36
CA GLY A 211 37.12 24.14 1.25
C GLY A 211 35.98 24.33 0.27
N ASP A 212 35.08 23.37 0.26
CA ASP A 212 33.88 23.42 -0.54
C ASP A 212 32.69 22.86 0.28
N ASN A 213 31.78 23.74 0.65
CA ASN A 213 30.77 23.43 1.65
C ASN A 213 29.60 22.66 1.05
N ALA A 214 29.50 21.35 1.36
CA ALA A 214 28.39 20.49 0.92
C ALA A 214 27.00 20.95 1.42
N ILE A 215 26.95 21.56 2.61
CA ILE A 215 25.68 22.10 3.14
C ILE A 215 25.20 23.29 2.30
N TYR A 216 26.09 24.16 1.83
CA TYR A 216 25.69 25.29 0.99
C TYR A 216 25.19 24.83 -0.38
N LYS A 217 25.85 23.84 -0.98
CA LYS A 217 25.34 23.20 -2.21
C LYS A 217 23.97 22.58 -2.00
N MET A 218 23.81 21.84 -0.88
CA MET A 218 22.52 21.22 -0.55
C MET A 218 21.41 22.25 -0.29
N ALA A 219 21.74 23.42 0.28
CA ALA A 219 20.77 24.50 0.48
C ALA A 219 20.19 25.02 -0.85
N ASP A 220 21.00 25.07 -1.91
CA ASP A 220 20.52 25.41 -3.25
C ASP A 220 19.57 24.30 -3.78
N ILE A 221 19.93 23.01 -3.61
CA ILE A 221 19.11 21.87 -4.02
C ILE A 221 17.78 21.83 -3.25
N LEU A 222 17.82 22.05 -1.94
CA LEU A 222 16.61 22.10 -1.09
C LEU A 222 15.64 23.19 -1.57
N ARG A 223 16.16 24.36 -1.98
CA ARG A 223 15.33 25.44 -2.53
C ARG A 223 14.67 25.04 -3.84
N ASP A 224 15.42 24.37 -4.73
CA ASP A 224 14.90 23.90 -6.00
C ASP A 224 13.82 22.82 -5.81
N VAL A 225 14.05 21.82 -4.92
CA VAL A 225 13.06 20.79 -4.59
C VAL A 225 11.81 21.42 -3.98
N ARG A 226 11.96 22.40 -3.07
CA ARG A 226 10.82 23.12 -2.51
C ARG A 226 10.01 23.83 -3.59
N ALA A 227 10.67 24.46 -4.55
CA ALA A 227 10.03 25.18 -5.65
C ALA A 227 9.20 24.26 -6.55
N LEU A 228 9.57 22.98 -6.71
CA LEU A 228 8.74 21.99 -7.43
C LEU A 228 7.34 21.85 -6.82
N ASN A 229 7.22 21.92 -5.50
CA ASN A 229 5.93 21.75 -4.82
C ASN A 229 5.13 23.06 -4.67
N GLU A 230 5.82 24.19 -4.52
CA GLU A 230 5.21 25.46 -4.11
C GLU A 230 4.91 26.42 -5.28
N ASN A 231 4.69 25.92 -6.48
CA ASN A 231 4.41 26.68 -7.69
C ASN A 231 5.53 27.62 -8.18
N GLY A 232 6.74 27.48 -7.66
CA GLY A 232 7.94 28.17 -8.14
C GLY A 232 7.88 29.72 -8.11
N ALA A 233 7.09 30.31 -7.22
CA ALA A 233 7.00 31.75 -7.11
C ALA A 233 8.38 32.35 -6.80
N GLY A 234 8.89 33.17 -7.73
CA GLY A 234 10.23 33.77 -7.63
C GLY A 234 11.39 32.88 -8.05
N GLU A 235 11.14 31.67 -8.52
CA GLU A 235 12.18 30.71 -8.94
C GLU A 235 12.44 30.79 -10.46
N ALA A 236 13.53 30.14 -10.88
CA ALA A 236 13.94 30.10 -12.28
C ALA A 236 12.88 29.47 -13.18
N GLU A 237 12.87 29.86 -14.47
CA GLU A 237 11.90 29.36 -15.45
C GLU A 237 12.02 27.85 -15.66
N GLU A 238 13.19 27.26 -15.48
CA GLU A 238 13.43 25.82 -15.53
C GLU A 238 12.63 25.10 -14.45
N ILE A 239 12.62 25.61 -13.20
CA ILE A 239 11.83 25.04 -12.09
C ILE A 239 10.35 25.17 -12.37
N LYS A 240 9.87 26.32 -12.87
CA LYS A 240 8.47 26.50 -13.26
C LYS A 240 8.05 25.51 -14.36
N GLY A 241 8.97 25.18 -15.27
CA GLY A 241 8.75 24.15 -16.28
C GLY A 241 8.56 22.77 -15.66
N LEU A 242 9.39 22.39 -14.69
CA LEU A 242 9.28 21.12 -13.97
C LEU A 242 8.00 21.01 -13.14
N ILE A 243 7.55 22.09 -12.49
CA ILE A 243 6.27 22.12 -11.77
C ILE A 243 5.09 21.73 -12.68
N LYS A 244 5.12 22.16 -13.93
CA LYS A 244 4.09 21.77 -14.91
C LYS A 244 4.05 20.25 -15.14
N MET A 245 5.18 19.57 -15.10
CA MET A 245 5.23 18.11 -15.24
C MET A 245 4.56 17.40 -14.07
N LEU A 246 4.56 17.99 -12.89
CA LEU A 246 3.89 17.46 -11.69
C LEU A 246 2.39 17.76 -11.65
N ASP A 247 1.91 18.68 -12.47
CA ASP A 247 0.50 19.05 -12.55
C ASP A 247 -0.22 18.14 -13.56
N PRO A 248 -1.24 17.36 -13.13
CA PRO A 248 -1.98 16.47 -14.02
C PRO A 248 -2.48 17.14 -15.31
N ARG A 249 -2.79 18.43 -15.27
CA ARG A 249 -3.25 19.20 -16.42
C ARG A 249 -2.24 19.26 -17.58
N TYR A 250 -0.98 18.96 -17.32
CA TYR A 250 0.10 18.95 -18.30
C TYR A 250 0.53 17.55 -18.73
N ASN A 251 -0.19 16.52 -18.29
CA ASN A 251 0.01 15.13 -18.73
C ASN A 251 -1.22 14.66 -19.54
N PRO A 252 -1.34 15.06 -20.82
CA PRO A 252 -2.57 14.89 -21.59
C PRO A 252 -2.95 13.43 -21.86
N ASP A 253 -1.97 12.52 -21.96
CA ASP A 253 -2.22 11.11 -22.25
C ASP A 253 -2.82 10.35 -21.05
N HIS A 254 -2.67 10.90 -19.84
CA HIS A 254 -3.14 10.32 -18.58
C HIS A 254 -4.01 11.30 -17.79
N TRP A 255 -4.59 12.28 -18.44
CA TRP A 255 -5.31 13.38 -17.81
C TRP A 255 -6.42 12.92 -16.83
N GLU A 256 -7.27 11.99 -17.26
CA GLU A 256 -8.39 11.55 -16.42
C GLU A 256 -7.91 10.80 -15.19
N ASP A 257 -6.92 9.93 -15.35
CA ASP A 257 -6.34 9.12 -14.28
C ASP A 257 -5.55 10.00 -13.30
N ALA A 258 -4.73 10.91 -13.83
CA ALA A 258 -3.98 11.87 -13.03
C ALA A 258 -4.90 12.85 -12.29
N ARG A 259 -6.03 13.26 -12.90
CA ARG A 259 -7.06 14.06 -12.23
C ARG A 259 -7.72 13.29 -11.08
N PHE A 260 -8.00 12.01 -11.28
CA PHE A 260 -8.57 11.15 -10.24
C PHE A 260 -7.60 10.93 -9.08
N LEU A 261 -6.35 10.56 -9.38
CA LEU A 261 -5.34 10.26 -8.37
C LEU A 261 -4.78 11.51 -7.66
N GLY A 262 -4.79 12.64 -8.34
CA GLY A 262 -4.14 13.87 -7.91
C GLY A 262 -2.73 14.02 -8.50
N ARG A 263 -2.12 15.19 -8.31
CA ARG A 263 -0.76 15.47 -8.80
C ARG A 263 0.29 14.70 -8.01
N GLY A 264 1.44 14.48 -8.63
CA GLY A 264 2.65 14.04 -7.94
C GLY A 264 3.17 15.09 -6.95
N THR A 265 3.96 14.64 -5.99
CA THR A 265 4.61 15.50 -5.00
C THR A 265 6.07 15.10 -4.79
N CYS A 266 6.89 16.04 -4.35
CA CYS A 266 8.31 15.84 -4.10
C CYS A 266 8.65 16.52 -2.77
N THR A 267 8.85 15.73 -1.71
CA THR A 267 9.02 16.25 -0.35
C THR A 267 10.33 15.76 0.25
N VAL A 268 11.16 16.68 0.72
CA VAL A 268 12.35 16.32 1.51
C VAL A 268 11.89 15.87 2.89
N SER A 269 12.20 14.62 3.24
CA SER A 269 11.81 13.98 4.50
C SER A 269 12.94 13.92 5.53
N GLN A 270 14.19 13.85 5.08
CA GLN A 270 15.35 13.72 5.96
C GLN A 270 16.55 14.47 5.39
N ILE A 271 17.47 14.88 6.28
CA ILE A 271 18.76 15.48 5.93
C ILE A 271 19.88 14.87 6.77
N PHE A 272 21.00 14.56 6.12
CA PHE A 272 22.21 14.01 6.73
C PHE A 272 23.41 14.85 6.34
N TYR A 273 24.40 14.95 7.23
CA TYR A 273 25.66 15.64 6.90
C TYR A 273 26.82 14.99 7.66
N THR A 274 28.03 15.19 7.11
CA THR A 274 29.26 14.93 7.84
C THR A 274 30.11 16.19 7.87
N SER A 275 30.84 16.34 8.96
CA SER A 275 31.87 17.37 9.16
C SER A 275 32.86 16.85 10.19
N PRO A 276 34.18 17.08 10.00
CA PRO A 276 35.20 16.67 10.98
C PRO A 276 35.01 17.29 12.36
N SER A 277 34.41 18.47 12.43
CA SER A 277 34.11 19.16 13.69
C SER A 277 33.10 20.30 13.48
N ARG A 278 32.58 20.88 14.57
CA ARG A 278 31.75 22.10 14.53
C ARG A 278 32.44 23.34 13.97
N CYS A 279 33.77 23.29 13.89
CA CYS A 279 34.63 24.38 13.38
C CYS A 279 35.21 24.08 12.00
N ALA A 280 34.67 23.06 11.30
CA ALA A 280 35.13 22.68 9.97
C ALA A 280 34.00 22.83 8.94
N VAL A 281 34.39 23.06 7.69
CA VAL A 281 33.49 23.04 6.53
C VAL A 281 33.00 21.63 6.31
N ALA A 282 31.68 21.46 6.06
CA ALA A 282 31.06 20.16 5.82
C ALA A 282 31.51 19.53 4.51
N ASP A 283 31.95 18.27 4.56
CA ASP A 283 32.49 17.51 3.44
C ASP A 283 31.45 16.60 2.77
N SER A 284 30.28 16.40 3.38
CA SER A 284 29.15 15.79 2.72
C SER A 284 27.82 16.35 3.23
N CYS A 285 26.79 16.25 2.40
CA CYS A 285 25.40 16.45 2.79
C CYS A 285 24.52 15.57 1.92
N ALA A 286 23.50 14.96 2.50
CA ALA A 286 22.55 14.15 1.74
C ALA A 286 21.11 14.42 2.21
N ILE A 287 20.14 14.17 1.33
CA ILE A 287 18.72 14.26 1.64
C ILE A 287 18.00 13.00 1.17
N SER A 288 16.91 12.68 1.87
CA SER A 288 15.88 11.73 1.40
C SER A 288 14.71 12.52 0.85
N ILE A 289 14.18 12.08 -0.28
CA ILE A 289 13.00 12.65 -0.93
C ILE A 289 11.92 11.58 -1.02
N ASP A 290 10.76 11.88 -0.45
CA ASP A 290 9.50 11.16 -0.73
C ASP A 290 8.91 11.74 -2.01
N ARG A 291 8.92 10.95 -3.08
CA ARG A 291 8.36 11.31 -4.39
C ARG A 291 7.06 10.54 -4.63
N ARG A 292 5.91 11.23 -4.55
CA ARG A 292 4.62 10.64 -4.92
C ARG A 292 4.38 10.81 -6.41
N MET A 293 4.13 9.70 -7.10
CA MET A 293 3.95 9.66 -8.55
C MET A 293 2.47 9.62 -8.92
N THR A 294 2.09 10.34 -9.96
CA THR A 294 0.76 10.24 -10.55
C THR A 294 0.77 9.37 -11.81
N ALA A 295 -0.39 9.23 -12.46
CA ALA A 295 -0.50 8.44 -13.68
C ALA A 295 0.41 8.99 -14.79
N GLY A 296 1.12 8.09 -15.48
CA GLY A 296 2.06 8.40 -16.56
C GLY A 296 3.49 8.74 -16.10
N GLU A 297 3.73 8.87 -14.80
CA GLU A 297 5.08 9.03 -14.27
C GLU A 297 5.76 7.68 -14.05
N THR A 298 7.04 7.62 -14.35
CA THR A 298 7.87 6.40 -14.28
C THR A 298 9.10 6.61 -13.41
N TRP A 299 9.79 5.53 -13.10
CA TRP A 299 11.10 5.55 -12.46
C TRP A 299 12.05 6.60 -13.09
N ASP A 300 12.27 6.47 -14.40
CA ASP A 300 13.22 7.33 -15.10
C ASP A 300 12.76 8.79 -15.12
N SER A 301 11.48 9.05 -15.37
CA SER A 301 10.96 10.42 -15.39
C SER A 301 11.15 11.12 -14.04
N CYS A 302 10.91 10.42 -12.93
CA CYS A 302 11.04 10.99 -11.60
C CYS A 302 12.49 11.21 -11.18
N LEU A 303 13.42 10.31 -11.50
CA LEU A 303 14.84 10.54 -11.25
C LEU A 303 15.39 11.64 -12.13
N GLN A 304 14.97 11.69 -13.39
CA GLN A 304 15.41 12.71 -14.34
C GLN A 304 14.94 14.10 -13.90
N GLU A 305 13.74 14.23 -13.38
CA GLU A 305 13.22 15.48 -12.81
C GLU A 305 14.17 16.06 -11.75
N ILE A 306 14.69 15.23 -10.83
CA ILE A 306 15.65 15.66 -9.81
C ILE A 306 17.02 15.97 -10.43
N ARG A 307 17.48 15.17 -11.40
CA ARG A 307 18.74 15.42 -12.13
C ARG A 307 18.70 16.72 -12.94
N ASP A 308 17.51 17.11 -13.38
CA ASP A 308 17.30 18.33 -14.17
C ASP A 308 17.20 19.61 -13.35
N LEU A 309 17.18 19.54 -12.02
CA LEU A 309 17.19 20.71 -11.16
C LEU A 309 18.41 21.60 -11.47
N PRO A 310 18.23 22.93 -11.55
CA PRO A 310 19.31 23.85 -11.89
C PRO A 310 20.53 23.73 -10.97
N SER A 311 20.29 23.53 -9.66
CA SER A 311 21.39 23.35 -8.70
C SER A 311 22.09 22.00 -8.88
N VAL A 312 21.38 20.92 -9.20
CA VAL A 312 21.99 19.61 -9.47
C VAL A 312 22.87 19.70 -10.71
N LYS A 313 22.41 20.32 -11.79
CA LYS A 313 23.21 20.57 -13.00
C LYS A 313 24.42 21.49 -12.73
N LYS A 314 24.23 22.52 -11.90
CA LYS A 314 25.31 23.47 -11.52
C LYS A 314 26.47 22.76 -10.83
N TYR A 315 26.18 21.83 -9.94
CA TYR A 315 27.20 21.12 -9.15
C TYR A 315 27.69 19.81 -9.80
N GLY A 316 26.97 19.30 -10.81
CA GLY A 316 27.45 18.24 -11.68
C GLY A 316 27.91 16.98 -10.94
N GLU A 317 29.17 16.59 -11.12
CA GLU A 317 29.75 15.36 -10.54
C GLU A 317 29.80 15.34 -9.00
N ASP A 318 29.67 16.49 -8.35
CA ASP A 318 29.55 16.52 -6.89
C ASP A 318 28.22 16.08 -6.36
N VAL A 319 27.21 15.88 -7.23
CA VAL A 319 25.87 15.46 -6.85
C VAL A 319 25.53 14.09 -7.43
N LYS A 320 25.16 13.15 -6.58
CA LYS A 320 24.66 11.84 -6.98
C LYS A 320 23.17 11.73 -6.63
N VAL A 321 22.35 11.45 -7.63
CA VAL A 321 20.92 11.14 -7.46
C VAL A 321 20.72 9.64 -7.64
N SER A 322 20.22 8.97 -6.61
CA SER A 322 20.00 7.51 -6.59
C SER A 322 18.68 7.19 -5.89
N MET A 323 18.21 5.96 -6.03
CA MET A 323 17.07 5.44 -5.28
C MET A 323 17.55 4.62 -4.09
N TYR A 324 16.76 4.58 -3.04
CA TYR A 324 17.02 3.68 -1.93
C TYR A 324 16.76 2.23 -2.31
N MET A 325 17.51 1.35 -1.66
CA MET A 325 17.29 -0.09 -1.69
C MET A 325 16.79 -0.54 -0.33
N TYR A 326 15.87 -1.49 -0.31
CA TYR A 326 15.43 -2.17 0.88
C TYR A 326 16.05 -3.56 0.94
N ASP A 327 16.68 -3.90 2.06
CA ASP A 327 17.45 -5.14 2.25
C ASP A 327 17.33 -5.71 3.68
N ARG A 328 16.31 -5.28 4.44
CA ARG A 328 16.10 -5.82 5.79
C ARG A 328 15.69 -7.30 5.72
N PRO A 329 16.28 -8.16 6.57
CA PRO A 329 15.86 -9.55 6.65
C PRO A 329 14.44 -9.63 7.22
N SER A 330 13.61 -10.51 6.64
CA SER A 330 12.31 -10.86 7.17
C SER A 330 12.42 -11.62 8.51
N TRP A 331 11.31 -11.88 9.17
CA TRP A 331 11.30 -12.68 10.39
C TRP A 331 11.82 -14.11 10.19
N THR A 332 11.86 -14.63 8.95
CA THR A 332 12.47 -15.93 8.62
C THR A 332 13.99 -15.85 8.46
N GLY A 333 14.53 -14.64 8.36
CA GLY A 333 15.93 -14.37 8.01
C GLY A 333 16.19 -14.25 6.52
N GLU A 334 15.19 -14.44 5.66
CA GLU A 334 15.32 -14.22 4.20
C GLU A 334 15.50 -12.73 3.91
N VAL A 335 16.44 -12.42 3.03
CA VAL A 335 16.67 -11.06 2.51
C VAL A 335 16.24 -11.02 1.05
N TYR A 336 15.21 -10.25 0.75
CA TYR A 336 14.78 -9.99 -0.62
C TYR A 336 15.08 -8.54 -0.97
N GLU A 337 16.27 -8.30 -1.50
CA GLU A 337 16.70 -6.95 -1.89
C GLU A 337 15.81 -6.42 -3.02
N THR A 338 15.26 -5.22 -2.83
CA THR A 338 14.42 -4.56 -3.84
C THR A 338 14.56 -3.05 -3.77
N GLU A 339 14.26 -2.39 -4.88
CA GLU A 339 14.29 -0.94 -4.97
C GLU A 339 13.06 -0.33 -4.29
N CYS A 340 13.25 0.78 -3.57
CA CYS A 340 12.16 1.58 -3.00
C CYS A 340 11.42 2.36 -4.10
N TYR A 341 10.88 1.60 -5.05
CA TYR A 341 10.07 2.04 -6.19
C TYR A 341 8.73 1.33 -6.19
N PHE A 342 7.69 2.10 -6.02
CA PHE A 342 6.32 1.67 -5.82
C PHE A 342 5.44 2.32 -6.89
N PRO A 343 5.25 1.68 -8.06
CA PRO A 343 4.59 2.32 -9.21
C PRO A 343 3.13 2.63 -8.97
N THR A 344 2.66 3.70 -9.58
CA THR A 344 1.24 4.08 -9.63
C THR A 344 0.42 2.99 -10.30
N TRP A 345 -0.78 2.76 -9.80
CA TRP A 345 -1.75 1.89 -10.45
C TRP A 345 -3.17 2.43 -10.34
N ILE A 346 -3.99 2.12 -11.31
CA ILE A 346 -5.39 2.53 -11.37
C ILE A 346 -6.18 1.60 -12.30
N ASN A 347 -7.44 1.35 -11.97
CA ASN A 347 -8.39 0.68 -12.84
C ASN A 347 -9.47 1.64 -13.31
N ARG A 348 -10.06 1.34 -14.46
CA ARG A 348 -11.35 1.93 -14.83
C ARG A 348 -12.45 1.30 -13.98
N GLU A 349 -13.47 2.09 -13.70
CA GLU A 349 -14.64 1.60 -12.98
C GLU A 349 -15.34 0.44 -13.74
N SER A 350 -15.28 0.46 -15.07
CA SER A 350 -15.83 -0.58 -15.95
C SER A 350 -15.05 -1.89 -15.97
N ALA A 351 -13.90 -1.99 -15.33
CA ALA A 351 -13.11 -3.22 -15.29
C ALA A 351 -13.90 -4.35 -14.58
N ALA A 352 -13.81 -5.56 -15.12
CA ALA A 352 -14.64 -6.68 -14.68
C ALA A 352 -14.53 -6.98 -13.17
N HIS A 353 -13.31 -6.94 -12.62
CA HIS A 353 -13.08 -7.15 -11.19
C HIS A 353 -13.65 -6.01 -10.32
N VAL A 354 -13.61 -4.76 -10.80
CA VAL A 354 -14.23 -3.61 -10.11
C VAL A 354 -15.75 -3.73 -10.15
N GLN A 355 -16.31 -4.06 -11.30
CA GLN A 355 -17.75 -4.28 -11.46
C GLN A 355 -18.27 -5.44 -10.59
N ALA A 356 -17.49 -6.51 -10.45
CA ALA A 356 -17.87 -7.63 -9.57
C ALA A 356 -18.03 -7.19 -8.10
N LEU A 357 -17.15 -6.30 -7.62
CA LEU A 357 -17.30 -5.73 -6.26
C LEU A 357 -18.48 -4.76 -6.18
N ILE A 358 -18.71 -3.93 -7.20
CA ILE A 358 -19.87 -3.02 -7.25
C ILE A 358 -21.17 -3.82 -7.24
N ASP A 359 -21.28 -4.89 -8.04
CA ASP A 359 -22.46 -5.74 -8.10
C ASP A 359 -22.66 -6.49 -6.79
N ALA A 360 -21.61 -7.00 -6.15
CA ALA A 360 -21.67 -7.59 -4.82
C ALA A 360 -22.17 -6.59 -3.77
N HIS A 361 -21.56 -5.40 -3.74
CA HIS A 361 -21.96 -4.35 -2.80
C HIS A 361 -23.42 -3.94 -3.00
N LYS A 362 -23.82 -3.71 -4.27
CA LYS A 362 -25.19 -3.36 -4.62
C LYS A 362 -26.19 -4.43 -4.17
N ALA A 363 -25.89 -5.71 -4.39
CA ALA A 363 -26.77 -6.82 -4.04
C ALA A 363 -26.89 -7.04 -2.52
N LEU A 364 -25.80 -6.83 -1.79
CA LEU A 364 -25.75 -7.02 -0.34
C LEU A 364 -26.25 -5.80 0.44
N PHE A 365 -25.88 -4.58 0.01
CA PHE A 365 -25.99 -3.38 0.84
C PHE A 365 -26.62 -2.17 0.11
N GLY A 366 -26.82 -2.24 -1.21
CA GLY A 366 -27.26 -1.11 -2.03
C GLY A 366 -26.09 -0.33 -2.65
N LEU A 367 -26.41 0.82 -3.24
CA LEU A 367 -25.41 1.63 -3.97
C LEU A 367 -24.75 2.74 -3.12
N GLU A 368 -25.29 3.00 -1.95
CA GLU A 368 -24.72 4.03 -1.07
C GLU A 368 -23.47 3.51 -0.38
N ARG A 369 -22.42 4.31 -0.38
CA ARG A 369 -21.21 4.03 0.36
C ARG A 369 -21.54 3.95 1.84
N MET A 370 -21.23 2.83 2.44
CA MET A 370 -21.43 2.59 3.86
C MET A 370 -20.23 3.10 4.63
N GLY A 371 -20.47 3.75 5.75
CA GLY A 371 -19.38 4.28 6.58
C GLY A 371 -19.85 4.67 7.97
N HIS A 372 -18.90 4.91 8.82
CA HIS A 372 -19.10 5.36 10.19
C HIS A 372 -18.48 6.76 10.36
N ALA A 373 -19.02 7.58 11.24
CA ALA A 373 -18.31 8.77 11.69
C ALA A 373 -17.12 8.35 12.55
N ASP A 374 -15.97 8.97 12.37
CA ASP A 374 -14.86 8.78 13.28
C ASP A 374 -15.26 9.27 14.68
N PRO A 375 -15.01 8.50 15.74
CA PRO A 375 -15.29 8.93 17.10
C PRO A 375 -14.45 10.14 17.55
N ASP A 376 -13.35 10.42 16.87
CA ASP A 376 -12.55 11.63 17.04
C ASP A 376 -12.80 12.61 15.89
N PRO A 377 -13.72 13.60 16.04
CA PRO A 377 -14.03 14.56 15.00
C PRO A 377 -12.83 15.39 14.53
N GLY A 378 -11.84 15.58 15.38
CA GLY A 378 -10.59 16.28 15.04
C GLY A 378 -9.73 15.51 14.06
N ARG A 379 -9.80 14.17 14.11
CA ARG A 379 -9.06 13.26 13.23
C ARG A 379 -9.71 13.15 11.85
N ASP A 380 -11.03 13.12 11.80
CA ASP A 380 -11.80 12.83 10.57
C ASP A 380 -12.60 14.02 10.01
N ALA A 381 -12.26 15.24 10.39
CA ALA A 381 -12.96 16.46 9.93
C ALA A 381 -13.01 16.60 8.39
N MET A 382 -12.11 15.91 7.66
CA MET A 382 -12.01 15.95 6.20
C MET A 382 -12.56 14.67 5.52
N HIS A 383 -12.93 13.64 6.26
CA HIS A 383 -13.19 12.30 5.74
C HIS A 383 -14.54 11.75 6.21
N LEU A 384 -15.60 12.56 6.05
CA LEU A 384 -16.96 12.03 6.23
C LEU A 384 -17.18 10.90 5.21
N ARG A 385 -17.35 9.70 5.69
CA ARG A 385 -17.61 8.51 4.85
C ARG A 385 -18.94 8.62 4.11
N MET A 386 -19.94 9.22 4.75
CA MET A 386 -21.26 9.42 4.18
C MET A 386 -21.23 10.47 3.06
N GLY A 387 -21.89 10.17 1.95
CA GLY A 387 -21.99 11.09 0.80
C GLY A 387 -20.78 11.08 -0.14
N ARG A 388 -19.73 10.31 0.13
CA ARG A 388 -18.64 10.06 -0.83
C ARG A 388 -19.09 9.04 -1.89
N PRO A 389 -18.53 9.07 -3.10
CA PRO A 389 -18.84 8.06 -4.13
C PRO A 389 -18.46 6.66 -3.65
N LEU A 390 -19.18 5.64 -4.18
CA LEU A 390 -18.90 4.24 -3.85
C LEU A 390 -17.50 3.83 -4.31
N THR A 391 -17.08 4.27 -5.51
CA THR A 391 -15.74 4.03 -6.03
C THR A 391 -14.81 5.19 -5.74
N ASP A 392 -13.61 4.89 -5.20
CA ASP A 392 -12.65 5.92 -4.78
C ASP A 392 -11.20 5.38 -4.89
N LYS A 393 -10.27 6.02 -4.22
CA LYS A 393 -8.83 5.74 -4.21
C LYS A 393 -8.27 5.88 -2.80
N TRP A 394 -7.14 5.25 -2.53
CA TRP A 394 -6.36 5.54 -1.35
C TRP A 394 -5.55 6.83 -1.48
N THR A 395 -5.26 7.45 -0.35
CA THR A 395 -4.34 8.57 -0.24
C THR A 395 -2.90 8.11 0.01
N PHE A 396 -2.72 6.89 0.50
CA PHE A 396 -1.45 6.22 0.77
C PHE A 396 -1.17 5.11 -0.26
N SER A 397 -0.06 4.42 -0.09
CA SER A 397 0.41 3.33 -0.94
C SER A 397 0.04 1.98 -0.32
N THR A 398 -0.09 0.93 -1.11
CA THR A 398 -0.49 -0.42 -0.71
C THR A 398 0.28 -1.46 -1.51
N ASN A 399 0.17 -2.75 -1.19
CA ASN A 399 0.71 -3.85 -2.00
C ASN A 399 0.29 -3.83 -3.48
N GLY A 400 -0.77 -3.10 -3.82
CA GLY A 400 -1.22 -2.88 -5.19
C GLY A 400 -0.13 -2.33 -6.13
N VAL A 401 0.89 -1.67 -5.58
CA VAL A 401 2.07 -1.20 -6.34
C VAL A 401 2.83 -2.33 -7.02
N ALA A 402 2.96 -3.48 -6.35
CA ALA A 402 3.57 -4.65 -6.97
C ALA A 402 2.53 -5.46 -7.74
N ILE A 403 1.38 -5.76 -7.13
CA ILE A 403 0.32 -6.58 -7.71
C ILE A 403 -0.03 -6.07 -9.10
N GLN A 404 -0.55 -4.88 -9.19
CA GLN A 404 -0.94 -4.28 -10.48
C GLN A 404 0.17 -3.41 -11.07
N GLY A 405 0.81 -2.59 -10.26
CA GLY A 405 1.80 -1.64 -10.74
C GLY A 405 3.01 -2.29 -11.41
N ARG A 406 3.59 -3.35 -10.83
CA ARG A 406 4.73 -4.07 -11.42
C ARG A 406 4.30 -5.23 -12.31
N TYR A 407 3.38 -6.07 -11.85
CA TYR A 407 3.07 -7.34 -12.53
C TYR A 407 1.80 -7.31 -13.36
N GLY A 408 1.02 -6.23 -13.30
CA GLY A 408 -0.22 -6.07 -14.06
C GLY A 408 -1.28 -7.11 -13.70
N ILE A 409 -1.20 -7.71 -12.50
CA ILE A 409 -2.28 -8.51 -11.93
C ILE A 409 -3.38 -7.53 -11.52
N PRO A 410 -4.62 -7.66 -12.01
CA PRO A 410 -5.68 -6.74 -11.63
C PRO A 410 -5.85 -6.67 -10.11
N CYS A 411 -5.96 -5.46 -9.55
CA CYS A 411 -6.11 -5.25 -8.12
C CYS A 411 -7.27 -4.29 -7.84
N VAL A 412 -8.02 -4.51 -6.78
CA VAL A 412 -9.10 -3.64 -6.33
C VAL A 412 -9.20 -3.70 -4.82
N GLY A 413 -9.59 -2.60 -4.19
CA GLY A 413 -9.64 -2.53 -2.75
C GLY A 413 -11.06 -2.52 -2.19
N PHE A 414 -11.23 -3.25 -1.10
CA PHE A 414 -12.36 -3.14 -0.18
C PHE A 414 -11.94 -3.74 1.15
N GLY A 415 -11.83 -2.94 2.20
CA GLY A 415 -11.41 -3.41 3.51
C GLY A 415 -12.12 -2.68 4.65
N PRO A 416 -12.15 -3.30 5.84
CA PRO A 416 -12.78 -2.73 7.02
C PRO A 416 -11.96 -1.55 7.56
N GLY A 417 -12.60 -0.71 8.36
CA GLY A 417 -11.94 0.41 9.00
C GLY A 417 -11.85 1.65 8.11
N ALA A 418 -11.03 2.60 8.55
CA ALA A 418 -10.90 3.91 7.95
C ALA A 418 -9.44 4.32 7.76
N GLU A 419 -9.11 4.98 6.64
CA GLU A 419 -7.77 5.52 6.39
C GLU A 419 -7.28 6.44 7.52
N SER A 420 -8.21 7.17 8.17
CA SER A 420 -7.87 8.05 9.29
C SER A 420 -7.38 7.32 10.55
N GLN A 421 -7.59 6.00 10.62
CA GLN A 421 -7.13 5.16 11.72
C GLN A 421 -5.71 4.63 11.49
N ALA A 422 -5.28 4.51 10.22
CA ALA A 422 -3.96 4.03 9.87
C ALA A 422 -2.87 4.87 10.56
N HIS A 423 -1.89 4.20 11.18
CA HIS A 423 -0.76 4.79 11.92
C HIS A 423 -1.14 5.71 13.10
N ALA A 424 -2.42 5.88 13.40
CA ALA A 424 -2.89 6.76 14.47
C ALA A 424 -2.84 6.05 15.84
N PRO A 425 -2.66 6.80 16.95
CA PRO A 425 -2.90 6.24 18.28
C PRO A 425 -4.41 6.04 18.49
N ASN A 426 -4.77 5.13 19.38
CA ASN A 426 -6.18 4.76 19.65
C ASN A 426 -6.90 4.25 18.39
N GLU A 427 -6.20 3.48 17.59
CA GLU A 427 -6.72 2.86 16.38
C GLU A 427 -7.89 1.94 16.70
N ILE A 428 -8.93 2.00 15.87
CA ILE A 428 -10.13 1.17 15.98
C ILE A 428 -10.57 0.66 14.60
N THR A 429 -11.28 -0.47 14.61
CA THR A 429 -12.13 -0.90 13.49
C THR A 429 -13.55 -1.21 13.96
N TRP A 430 -14.52 -1.14 13.04
CA TRP A 430 -15.92 -1.42 13.37
C TRP A 430 -16.25 -2.89 13.12
N LYS A 431 -16.89 -3.52 14.09
CA LYS A 431 -17.30 -4.94 14.01
C LYS A 431 -18.23 -5.22 12.83
N ASP A 432 -19.06 -4.24 12.48
CA ASP A 432 -19.96 -4.37 11.35
C ASP A 432 -19.20 -4.31 10.02
N ASP A 433 -18.08 -3.60 9.94
CA ASP A 433 -17.23 -3.56 8.74
C ASP A 433 -16.62 -4.94 8.50
N LEU A 434 -16.17 -5.67 9.54
CA LEU A 434 -15.68 -7.03 9.40
C LEU A 434 -16.73 -7.94 8.76
N VAL A 435 -17.98 -7.88 9.26
CA VAL A 435 -19.11 -8.67 8.74
C VAL A 435 -19.41 -8.32 7.28
N ARG A 436 -19.44 -7.03 6.97
CA ARG A 436 -19.70 -6.54 5.60
C ARG A 436 -18.62 -6.97 4.62
N CYS A 437 -17.36 -6.84 5.02
CA CYS A 437 -16.23 -7.24 4.19
C CYS A 437 -16.24 -8.76 3.93
N ALA A 438 -16.43 -9.58 4.97
CA ALA A 438 -16.54 -11.03 4.83
C ALA A 438 -17.69 -11.46 3.90
N ALA A 439 -18.86 -10.80 4.02
CA ALA A 439 -20.00 -11.05 3.13
C ALA A 439 -19.72 -10.67 1.68
N LEU A 440 -19.08 -9.50 1.46
CA LEU A 440 -18.72 -9.04 0.12
C LEU A 440 -17.70 -9.98 -0.53
N TYR A 441 -16.62 -10.32 0.20
CA TYR A 441 -15.61 -11.24 -0.32
C TYR A 441 -16.24 -12.59 -0.71
N ALA A 442 -17.16 -13.10 0.09
CA ALA A 442 -17.86 -14.35 -0.21
C ALA A 442 -18.72 -14.29 -1.49
N ALA A 443 -19.31 -13.14 -1.80
CA ALA A 443 -20.17 -12.96 -2.97
C ALA A 443 -19.39 -12.74 -4.29
N VAL A 444 -18.23 -12.07 -4.23
CA VAL A 444 -17.49 -11.59 -5.40
C VAL A 444 -17.11 -12.70 -6.40
N PRO A 445 -16.55 -13.86 -6.01
CA PRO A 445 -16.10 -14.85 -6.98
C PRO A 445 -17.21 -15.36 -7.90
N ALA A 446 -18.43 -15.49 -7.38
CA ALA A 446 -19.57 -15.96 -8.14
C ALA A 446 -20.15 -14.87 -9.09
N LEU A 447 -19.87 -13.60 -8.84
CA LEU A 447 -20.27 -12.47 -9.67
C LEU A 447 -19.20 -12.09 -10.70
N TYR A 448 -17.97 -12.53 -10.48
CA TYR A 448 -16.88 -12.24 -11.40
C TYR A 448 -17.01 -13.03 -12.70
N HIS A 449 -17.05 -12.33 -13.83
CA HIS A 449 -17.12 -12.92 -15.16
C HIS A 449 -15.75 -12.81 -15.84
N ALA A 450 -14.96 -13.89 -15.79
CA ALA A 450 -13.62 -13.94 -16.41
C ALA A 450 -13.62 -13.65 -17.93
N GLU A 451 -14.75 -13.87 -18.60
CA GLU A 451 -14.92 -13.62 -20.05
C GLU A 451 -14.95 -12.12 -20.39
N ASN A 452 -15.20 -11.26 -19.40
CA ASN A 452 -15.28 -9.82 -19.56
C ASN A 452 -13.99 -9.10 -19.12
N LYS A 453 -12.86 -9.81 -19.06
CA LYS A 453 -11.56 -9.17 -18.84
C LYS A 453 -11.34 -8.09 -19.88
N THR A 454 -11.52 -6.83 -19.49
CA THR A 454 -11.02 -5.73 -20.29
C THR A 454 -9.54 -5.56 -19.99
N ASP A 455 -8.71 -5.36 -21.02
CA ASP A 455 -7.24 -5.21 -20.90
C ASP A 455 -6.79 -3.92 -20.19
N ASP A 456 -7.62 -3.37 -19.33
CA ASP A 456 -7.34 -2.09 -18.67
C ASP A 456 -6.10 -2.12 -17.77
N ALA A 457 -5.75 -3.29 -17.21
CA ALA A 457 -4.49 -3.47 -16.47
C ALA A 457 -3.25 -3.41 -17.36
N THR A 458 -3.38 -3.63 -18.66
CA THR A 458 -2.24 -3.64 -19.60
C THR A 458 -1.74 -2.25 -19.99
N GLN A 459 -2.53 -1.20 -19.79
CA GLN A 459 -2.07 0.17 -20.09
C GLN A 459 -0.88 0.59 -19.22
N PHE A 460 -0.79 0.09 -17.99
CA PHE A 460 0.34 0.36 -17.10
C PHE A 460 1.53 -0.59 -17.31
N ARG A 461 1.32 -1.81 -17.83
CA ARG A 461 2.41 -2.70 -18.25
C ARG A 461 3.33 -2.09 -19.30
N ALA A 462 2.75 -1.33 -20.24
CA ALA A 462 3.53 -0.70 -21.32
C ALA A 462 4.49 0.38 -20.82
N ALA A 463 4.20 1.03 -19.68
CA ALA A 463 5.08 2.01 -19.06
C ALA A 463 6.24 1.37 -18.27
N LEU A 464 6.13 0.08 -17.94
CA LEU A 464 7.10 -0.66 -17.12
C LEU A 464 8.02 -1.59 -17.93
N THR A 465 7.81 -1.76 -19.24
CA THR A 465 8.63 -2.62 -20.11
C THR A 465 9.93 -1.99 -20.58
N GLY A 466 10.40 -0.93 -19.89
CA GLY A 466 11.78 -0.49 -19.96
C GLY A 466 12.72 -1.51 -19.32
N SER A 467 14.02 -1.25 -19.37
CA SER A 467 15.13 -2.02 -18.82
C SER A 467 15.03 -2.43 -17.33
N ASP A 468 13.94 -2.11 -16.67
CA ASP A 468 13.73 -2.13 -15.22
C ASP A 468 13.21 -3.48 -14.69
N MET A 469 13.01 -4.46 -15.60
CA MET A 469 12.62 -5.83 -15.23
C MET A 469 13.73 -6.86 -15.49
N LYS A 470 15.00 -6.47 -15.29
CA LYS A 470 16.11 -7.45 -15.36
C LYS A 470 16.72 -7.68 -14.01
#